data_e7168f3cd2feec2f7711248e217f0b8b
#
_entry.id   e7168f3cd2feec2f7711248e217f0b8b
#
_cell.length_a   1.000
_cell.length_b   1.000
_cell.length_c   1.000
_cell.angle_alpha   90.00
_cell.angle_beta   90.00
_cell.angle_gamma   90.00
#
_symmetry.space_group_name_H-M   'P 1'
#
loop_
_entity.id
_entity.type
_entity.pdbx_description
1 polymer ?
#
loop_
_entity_poly.entity_id
_entity_poly.type
_entity_poly.pdbx_seq_one_letter_code
_entity_poly.pdbx_strand_id
1 'polypeptide(L)'
;MDGGLPVPRTDAQRIGDQVITRDGRDVTKEYRRGAEIALERALQEEVLCAVLKEKSPSCGSNKVYDGTFEGNLIDGQGITVQMLREAGVRVYSEEELDLVEQMVTGRENIILTGMPACGKSVTGVVLAKSLQMNFLDTDLLIQEAAGKSLQEIINEDGMEVFKALEEQVLCGVSASHTVIATGGSAVYYPKAMEHLKKLGRIVYIQVSVETILQRLNNITTRGVAMSKDQGIRELYEERRPLYETYAEVTVRSGSGSMEDTVADIIDKVSRLRQSFR
;
A
#
# COMPACT_ATOMS: atom_id res chain seq x y z
N MET A 1 24.18 1.32 15.41
CA MET A 1 24.95 1.82 16.01
C MET A 1 24.65 3.05 16.77
N ASP A 2 24.25 4.14 16.54
CA ASP A 2 24.81 5.35 16.99
C ASP A 2 23.84 6.26 17.75
N GLY A 3 22.75 5.69 18.30
CA GLY A 3 21.93 6.39 19.29
C GLY A 3 22.62 6.62 20.65
N GLY A 4 23.87 6.14 20.81
CA GLY A 4 24.67 6.35 22.03
C GLY A 4 24.48 5.30 23.13
N LEU A 5 23.78 4.20 22.86
CA LEU A 5 23.64 3.10 23.84
C LEU A 5 24.84 2.16 23.79
N PRO A 6 25.27 1.60 24.95
CA PRO A 6 26.38 0.64 25.01
C PRO A 6 26.00 -0.70 24.33
N VAL A 7 27.02 -1.47 23.98
CA VAL A 7 26.87 -2.85 23.48
C VAL A 7 27.62 -3.79 24.44
N PRO A 8 26.99 -4.86 24.97
CA PRO A 8 25.60 -5.29 24.76
C PRO A 8 24.59 -4.36 25.41
N ARG A 9 23.33 -4.36 24.86
CA ARG A 9 22.24 -3.53 25.36
C ARG A 9 21.31 -4.35 26.22
N THR A 10 20.73 -3.69 27.24
CA THR A 10 19.57 -4.24 27.95
C THR A 10 18.40 -4.36 27.00
N ASP A 11 17.61 -5.44 27.12
CA ASP A 11 16.38 -5.61 26.35
C ASP A 11 15.47 -4.39 26.52
N ALA A 12 14.92 -3.91 25.40
CA ALA A 12 14.00 -2.79 25.40
C ALA A 12 12.78 -3.11 24.52
N GLN A 13 11.62 -2.57 24.87
CA GLN A 13 10.39 -2.74 24.13
C GLN A 13 9.72 -1.38 23.91
N ARG A 14 8.92 -1.28 22.84
CA ARG A 14 8.16 -0.06 22.51
C ARG A 14 6.83 -0.10 23.24
N ILE A 15 6.50 0.96 23.98
CA ILE A 15 5.23 1.16 24.69
C ILE A 15 4.67 2.51 24.21
N GLY A 16 3.72 2.48 23.27
CA GLY A 16 3.25 3.69 22.59
C GLY A 16 4.40 4.40 21.88
N ASP A 17 4.66 5.65 22.25
CA ASP A 17 5.73 6.46 21.67
C ASP A 17 7.08 6.36 22.44
N GLN A 18 7.14 5.57 23.48
CA GLN A 18 8.33 5.38 24.31
C GLN A 18 9.00 4.03 24.03
N VAL A 19 10.30 3.97 24.28
CA VAL A 19 11.08 2.74 24.34
C VAL A 19 11.65 2.60 25.74
N ILE A 20 11.20 1.55 26.41
CA ILE A 20 11.54 1.28 27.81
C ILE A 20 12.38 0.01 27.88
N THR A 21 13.45 0.04 28.66
CA THR A 21 14.27 -1.15 28.94
C THR A 21 13.61 -2.03 29.99
N ARG A 22 14.04 -3.31 30.08
CA ARG A 22 13.52 -4.25 31.07
C ARG A 22 13.75 -3.79 32.53
N ASP A 23 14.75 -2.97 32.77
CA ASP A 23 15.04 -2.33 34.06
C ASP A 23 14.33 -0.99 34.28
N GLY A 24 13.37 -0.64 33.40
CA GLY A 24 12.46 0.51 33.53
C GLY A 24 13.06 1.85 33.08
N ARG A 25 14.22 1.87 32.43
CA ARG A 25 14.83 3.11 31.93
C ARG A 25 14.24 3.52 30.60
N ASP A 26 13.87 4.77 30.45
CA ASP A 26 13.45 5.37 29.17
C ASP A 26 14.67 5.65 28.28
N VAL A 27 14.73 5.02 27.12
CA VAL A 27 15.79 5.14 26.10
C VAL A 27 15.24 5.63 24.77
N THR A 28 14.08 6.29 24.79
CA THR A 28 13.40 6.79 23.58
C THR A 28 14.28 7.74 22.79
N LYS A 29 15.01 8.63 23.45
CA LYS A 29 15.88 9.61 22.79
C LYS A 29 17.00 8.95 22.00
N GLU A 30 17.62 7.93 22.55
CA GLU A 30 18.71 7.18 21.91
C GLU A 30 18.20 6.39 20.71
N TYR A 31 17.00 5.79 20.82
CA TYR A 31 16.36 5.09 19.70
C TYR A 31 15.93 6.07 18.59
N ARG A 32 15.36 7.23 18.92
CA ARG A 32 15.03 8.27 17.94
C ARG A 32 16.27 8.80 17.21
N ARG A 33 17.35 9.09 17.94
CA ARG A 33 18.61 9.51 17.34
C ARG A 33 19.18 8.46 16.38
N GLY A 34 19.13 7.18 16.77
CA GLY A 34 19.57 6.09 15.89
C GLY A 34 18.71 5.98 14.63
N ALA A 35 17.40 6.24 14.75
CA ALA A 35 16.47 6.25 13.62
C ALA A 35 16.70 7.46 12.69
N GLU A 36 16.97 8.65 13.25
CA GLU A 36 17.32 9.85 12.47
C GLU A 36 18.60 9.64 11.64
N ILE A 37 19.64 9.05 12.22
CA ILE A 37 20.88 8.72 11.51
C ILE A 37 20.62 7.69 10.41
N ALA A 38 19.79 6.68 10.66
CA ALA A 38 19.42 5.69 9.66
C ALA A 38 18.64 6.31 8.50
N LEU A 39 17.70 7.20 8.79
CA LEU A 39 16.93 7.95 7.78
C LEU A 39 17.83 8.87 6.96
N GLU A 40 18.69 9.66 7.60
CA GLU A 40 19.62 10.55 6.91
C GLU A 40 20.49 9.76 5.92
N ARG A 41 21.02 8.61 6.35
CA ARG A 41 21.81 7.75 5.48
C ARG A 41 21.00 7.16 4.34
N ALA A 42 19.77 6.71 4.60
CA ALA A 42 18.89 6.17 3.58
C ALA A 42 18.56 7.21 2.48
N LEU A 43 18.37 8.46 2.87
CA LEU A 43 18.11 9.56 1.94
C LEU A 43 19.38 9.99 1.17
N GLN A 44 20.54 10.04 1.84
CA GLN A 44 21.82 10.37 1.19
C GLN A 44 22.25 9.35 0.15
N GLU A 45 22.03 8.06 0.43
CA GLU A 45 22.38 6.94 -0.47
C GLU A 45 21.26 6.60 -1.45
N GLU A 46 20.16 7.35 -1.42
CA GLU A 46 18.97 7.14 -2.29
C GLU A 46 18.54 5.67 -2.34
N VAL A 47 18.46 5.01 -1.17
CA VAL A 47 18.20 3.57 -1.10
C VAL A 47 16.84 3.18 -1.67
N LEU A 48 16.77 2.10 -2.43
CA LEU A 48 15.54 1.53 -2.97
C LEU A 48 14.56 1.08 -1.88
N CYS A 49 15.10 0.46 -0.85
CA CYS A 49 14.36 -0.03 0.30
C CYS A 49 15.30 -0.26 1.48
N ALA A 50 14.72 -0.51 2.64
CA ALA A 50 15.43 -0.98 3.81
C ALA A 50 14.95 -2.39 4.18
N VAL A 51 15.88 -3.31 4.46
CA VAL A 51 15.58 -4.62 5.03
C VAL A 51 16.00 -4.58 6.50
N LEU A 52 15.05 -4.71 7.39
CA LEU A 52 15.25 -4.54 8.82
C LEU A 52 14.79 -5.77 9.61
N LYS A 53 15.43 -6.02 10.75
CA LYS A 53 15.16 -7.17 11.60
C LYS A 53 13.81 -7.02 12.32
N GLU A 54 12.95 -8.02 12.20
CA GLU A 54 11.60 -8.06 12.78
C GLU A 54 11.62 -8.07 14.34
N LYS A 55 10.50 -7.74 14.96
CA LYS A 55 10.24 -7.80 16.41
C LYS A 55 11.06 -6.82 17.28
N SER A 56 11.84 -5.95 16.68
CA SER A 56 12.66 -4.95 17.39
C SER A 56 11.87 -3.65 17.63
N PRO A 57 12.04 -2.97 18.76
CA PRO A 57 11.44 -1.65 19.00
C PRO A 57 11.98 -0.56 18.05
N SER A 58 13.11 -0.80 17.40
CA SER A 58 13.68 0.06 16.37
C SER A 58 13.24 -0.38 14.96
N CYS A 59 13.38 -1.67 14.65
CA CYS A 59 13.43 -2.21 13.30
C CYS A 59 12.23 -3.10 12.91
N GLY A 60 11.39 -3.51 13.87
CA GLY A 60 10.22 -4.35 13.57
C GLY A 60 9.31 -3.68 12.55
N SER A 61 9.03 -4.35 11.44
CA SER A 61 8.28 -3.76 10.33
C SER A 61 6.80 -4.12 10.36
N ASN A 62 6.45 -5.26 10.96
CA ASN A 62 5.08 -5.77 11.03
C ASN A 62 4.66 -6.06 12.46
N LYS A 63 5.59 -6.57 13.27
CA LYS A 63 5.32 -6.95 14.66
C LYS A 63 6.39 -6.43 15.60
N VAL A 64 5.95 -6.03 16.79
CA VAL A 64 6.80 -5.63 17.91
C VAL A 64 6.31 -6.32 19.17
N TYR A 65 7.16 -6.35 20.21
CA TYR A 65 6.72 -6.81 21.52
C TYR A 65 5.80 -5.79 22.19
N ASP A 66 4.84 -6.27 23.00
CA ASP A 66 3.74 -5.51 23.60
C ASP A 66 4.17 -4.61 24.78
N GLY A 67 5.42 -4.64 25.21
CA GLY A 67 5.95 -3.85 26.32
C GLY A 67 5.89 -4.55 27.68
N THR A 68 5.31 -5.75 27.76
CA THR A 68 5.23 -6.51 29.04
C THR A 68 6.48 -7.29 29.36
N PHE A 69 7.39 -7.49 28.41
CA PHE A 69 8.57 -8.36 28.48
C PHE A 69 8.26 -9.85 28.71
N GLU A 70 7.02 -10.26 28.42
CA GLU A 70 6.57 -11.66 28.52
C GLU A 70 6.68 -12.42 27.18
N GLY A 71 7.14 -11.75 26.12
CA GLY A 71 7.34 -12.34 24.79
C GLY A 71 6.14 -12.26 23.86
N ASN A 72 5.08 -11.58 24.26
CA ASN A 72 3.90 -11.37 23.44
C ASN A 72 4.20 -10.41 22.28
N LEU A 73 3.69 -10.75 21.09
CA LEU A 73 3.82 -9.95 19.87
C LEU A 73 2.50 -9.30 19.53
N ILE A 74 2.55 -8.04 19.15
CA ILE A 74 1.43 -7.26 18.62
C ILE A 74 1.77 -6.71 17.24
N ASP A 75 0.75 -6.40 16.45
CA ASP A 75 0.91 -5.64 15.21
C ASP A 75 1.46 -4.25 15.56
N GLY A 76 2.54 -3.86 14.90
CA GLY A 76 3.20 -2.60 15.19
C GLY A 76 4.52 -2.44 14.44
N GLN A 77 5.12 -1.28 14.59
CA GLN A 77 6.38 -0.95 13.94
C GLN A 77 7.37 -0.29 14.89
N GLY A 78 8.64 -0.50 14.63
CA GLY A 78 9.74 0.17 15.35
C GLY A 78 9.89 1.63 14.92
N ILE A 79 10.62 2.42 15.73
CA ILE A 79 10.79 3.86 15.48
C ILE A 79 11.50 4.12 14.13
N THR A 80 12.54 3.35 13.80
CA THR A 80 13.27 3.50 12.53
C THR A 80 12.39 3.16 11.34
N VAL A 81 11.57 2.10 11.44
CA VAL A 81 10.61 1.73 10.39
C VAL A 81 9.61 2.85 10.16
N GLN A 82 9.05 3.40 11.23
CA GLN A 82 8.09 4.49 11.14
C GLN A 82 8.69 5.69 10.40
N MET A 83 9.87 6.15 10.80
CA MET A 83 10.52 7.31 10.17
C MET A 83 10.88 7.09 8.70
N LEU A 84 11.37 5.89 8.35
CA LEU A 84 11.67 5.53 6.96
C LEU A 84 10.41 5.50 6.09
N ARG A 85 9.31 4.92 6.59
CA ARG A 85 8.03 4.87 5.86
C ARG A 85 7.40 6.25 5.68
N GLU A 86 7.44 7.10 6.70
CA GLU A 86 6.99 8.49 6.63
C GLU A 86 7.78 9.30 5.58
N ALA A 87 9.06 8.98 5.38
CA ALA A 87 9.91 9.56 4.34
C ALA A 87 9.76 8.89 2.96
N GLY A 88 8.85 7.92 2.80
CA GLY A 88 8.58 7.24 1.54
C GLY A 88 9.50 6.07 1.22
N VAL A 89 10.44 5.71 2.10
CA VAL A 89 11.32 4.55 1.93
C VAL A 89 10.52 3.26 2.18
N ARG A 90 10.54 2.32 1.25
CA ARG A 90 9.94 1.00 1.45
C ARG A 90 10.73 0.21 2.48
N VAL A 91 10.04 -0.40 3.43
CA VAL A 91 10.66 -1.20 4.49
C VAL A 91 10.11 -2.62 4.50
N TYR A 92 11.01 -3.57 4.43
CA TYR A 92 10.77 -5.01 4.48
C TYR A 92 11.44 -5.62 5.72
N SER A 93 10.92 -6.75 6.17
CA SER A 93 11.59 -7.59 7.15
C SER A 93 12.52 -8.59 6.47
N GLU A 94 13.36 -9.27 7.25
CA GLU A 94 14.15 -10.42 6.78
C GLU A 94 13.28 -11.61 6.34
N GLU A 95 11.99 -11.61 6.69
CA GLU A 95 11.02 -12.63 6.30
C GLU A 95 10.38 -12.32 4.92
N GLU A 96 10.63 -11.13 4.35
CA GLU A 96 10.04 -10.63 3.10
C GLU A 96 11.08 -10.46 1.98
N LEU A 97 12.18 -11.24 2.00
CA LEU A 97 13.27 -11.12 1.02
C LEU A 97 12.85 -11.46 -0.42
N ASP A 98 11.85 -12.30 -0.60
CA ASP A 98 11.25 -12.60 -1.90
C ASP A 98 10.62 -11.35 -2.56
N LEU A 99 10.00 -10.47 -1.77
CA LEU A 99 9.46 -9.20 -2.26
C LEU A 99 10.59 -8.23 -2.65
N VAL A 100 11.68 -8.23 -1.89
CA VAL A 100 12.89 -7.45 -2.23
C VAL A 100 13.50 -7.94 -3.54
N GLU A 101 13.61 -9.26 -3.73
CA GLU A 101 14.10 -9.86 -4.98
C GLU A 101 13.21 -9.46 -6.15
N GLN A 102 11.90 -9.53 -6.02
CA GLN A 102 10.97 -9.10 -7.06
C GLN A 102 11.17 -7.63 -7.45
N MET A 103 11.36 -6.75 -6.45
CA MET A 103 11.60 -5.34 -6.68
C MET A 103 12.92 -5.11 -7.42
N VAL A 104 14.02 -5.70 -6.97
CA VAL A 104 15.36 -5.52 -7.55
C VAL A 104 15.45 -6.13 -8.95
N THR A 105 14.76 -7.25 -9.20
CA THR A 105 14.72 -7.91 -10.52
C THR A 105 13.72 -7.31 -11.49
N GLY A 106 12.94 -6.30 -11.05
CA GLY A 106 11.89 -5.67 -11.85
C GLY A 106 10.65 -6.54 -12.07
N ARG A 107 10.45 -7.56 -11.24
CA ARG A 107 9.27 -8.45 -11.24
C ARG A 107 8.21 -8.02 -10.24
N GLU A 108 8.34 -6.85 -9.66
CA GLU A 108 7.32 -6.28 -8.76
C GLU A 108 5.98 -6.09 -9.48
N ASN A 109 4.90 -6.16 -8.73
CA ASN A 109 3.56 -5.95 -9.24
C ASN A 109 3.32 -4.47 -9.60
N ILE A 110 2.27 -4.21 -10.39
CA ILE A 110 1.74 -2.88 -10.66
C ILE A 110 0.32 -2.83 -10.11
N ILE A 111 0.07 -1.98 -9.14
CA ILE A 111 -1.23 -1.85 -8.48
C ILE A 111 -1.95 -0.62 -9.04
N LEU A 112 -3.10 -0.82 -9.68
CA LEU A 112 -3.91 0.24 -10.25
C LEU A 112 -4.96 0.70 -9.26
N THR A 113 -4.93 1.98 -8.89
CA THR A 113 -5.91 2.62 -8.01
C THR A 113 -6.63 3.77 -8.74
N GLY A 114 -7.76 4.19 -8.22
CA GLY A 114 -8.54 5.30 -8.78
C GLY A 114 -10.05 5.11 -8.64
N MET A 115 -10.80 6.11 -9.03
CA MET A 115 -12.27 6.14 -8.93
C MET A 115 -12.94 4.95 -9.64
N PRO A 116 -14.13 4.54 -9.21
CA PRO A 116 -15.00 3.69 -10.02
C PRO A 116 -15.15 4.26 -11.44
N ALA A 117 -15.24 3.41 -12.43
CA ALA A 117 -15.35 3.77 -13.86
C ALA A 117 -14.14 4.55 -14.43
N CYS A 118 -13.02 4.73 -13.73
CA CYS A 118 -11.81 5.32 -14.31
C CYS A 118 -11.10 4.40 -15.32
N GLY A 119 -11.43 3.09 -15.35
CA GLY A 119 -10.94 2.13 -16.35
C GLY A 119 -9.86 1.17 -15.86
N LYS A 120 -9.63 1.03 -14.55
CA LYS A 120 -8.58 0.16 -13.96
C LYS A 120 -8.54 -1.26 -14.53
N SER A 121 -9.66 -1.97 -14.49
CA SER A 121 -9.70 -3.37 -14.94
C SER A 121 -9.35 -3.51 -16.44
N VAL A 122 -9.91 -2.64 -17.29
CA VAL A 122 -9.64 -2.70 -18.74
C VAL A 122 -8.21 -2.29 -19.05
N THR A 123 -7.75 -1.17 -18.50
CA THR A 123 -6.34 -0.73 -18.61
C THR A 123 -5.38 -1.80 -18.05
N GLY A 124 -5.76 -2.44 -16.93
CA GLY A 124 -4.96 -3.48 -16.29
C GLY A 124 -4.75 -4.71 -17.17
N VAL A 125 -5.80 -5.18 -17.84
CA VAL A 125 -5.69 -6.31 -18.78
C VAL A 125 -4.75 -5.97 -19.93
N VAL A 126 -4.91 -4.79 -20.55
CA VAL A 126 -4.06 -4.36 -21.67
C VAL A 126 -2.61 -4.16 -21.22
N LEU A 127 -2.42 -3.54 -20.06
CA LEU A 127 -1.09 -3.34 -19.46
C LEU A 127 -0.39 -4.67 -19.17
N ALA A 128 -1.12 -5.61 -18.55
CA ALA A 128 -0.60 -6.94 -18.24
C ALA A 128 -0.16 -7.69 -19.50
N LYS A 129 -0.98 -7.64 -20.56
CA LYS A 129 -0.62 -8.22 -21.87
C LYS A 129 0.62 -7.55 -22.46
N SER A 130 0.71 -6.22 -22.42
CA SER A 130 1.84 -5.46 -22.98
C SER A 130 3.16 -5.76 -22.26
N LEU A 131 3.11 -5.98 -20.94
CA LEU A 131 4.27 -6.27 -20.10
C LEU A 131 4.54 -7.77 -19.88
N GLN A 132 3.72 -8.65 -20.46
CA GLN A 132 3.77 -10.10 -20.25
C GLN A 132 3.63 -10.50 -18.76
N MET A 133 2.80 -9.73 -18.04
CA MET A 133 2.48 -9.95 -16.63
C MET A 133 1.14 -10.68 -16.49
N ASN A 134 0.90 -11.28 -15.33
CA ASN A 134 -0.43 -11.76 -14.95
C ASN A 134 -1.38 -10.57 -14.70
N PHE A 135 -2.68 -10.84 -14.66
CA PHE A 135 -3.70 -9.86 -14.27
C PHE A 135 -4.56 -10.40 -13.13
N LEU A 136 -4.88 -9.53 -12.17
CA LEU A 136 -5.74 -9.84 -11.03
C LEU A 136 -6.66 -8.63 -10.78
N ASP A 137 -7.96 -8.89 -10.62
CA ASP A 137 -8.95 -7.88 -10.23
C ASP A 137 -9.47 -8.22 -8.83
N THR A 138 -9.27 -7.32 -7.86
CA THR A 138 -9.66 -7.59 -6.48
C THR A 138 -11.18 -7.62 -6.28
N ASP A 139 -11.95 -6.96 -7.14
CA ASP A 139 -13.41 -7.05 -7.12
C ASP A 139 -13.88 -8.48 -7.40
N LEU A 140 -13.17 -9.22 -8.26
CA LEU A 140 -13.46 -10.64 -8.53
C LEU A 140 -13.08 -11.53 -7.33
N LEU A 141 -11.98 -11.25 -6.65
CA LEU A 141 -11.60 -11.98 -5.44
C LEU A 141 -12.63 -11.80 -4.31
N ILE A 142 -13.17 -10.58 -4.16
CA ILE A 142 -14.22 -10.31 -3.16
C ILE A 142 -15.48 -11.12 -3.50
N GLN A 143 -15.88 -11.15 -4.78
CA GLN A 143 -17.04 -11.93 -5.23
C GLN A 143 -16.82 -13.44 -5.04
N GLU A 144 -15.63 -13.94 -5.32
CA GLU A 144 -15.26 -15.32 -5.11
C GLU A 144 -15.32 -15.70 -3.61
N ALA A 145 -14.75 -14.86 -2.75
CA ALA A 145 -14.75 -15.07 -1.31
C ALA A 145 -16.17 -15.07 -0.70
N ALA A 146 -17.07 -14.23 -1.23
CA ALA A 146 -18.45 -14.13 -0.76
C ALA A 146 -19.41 -15.12 -1.44
N GLY A 147 -19.07 -15.64 -2.61
CA GLY A 147 -20.00 -16.39 -3.45
C GLY A 147 -21.16 -15.56 -4.01
N LYS A 148 -21.05 -14.22 -3.99
CA LYS A 148 -22.07 -13.24 -4.38
C LYS A 148 -21.45 -12.11 -5.19
N SER A 149 -22.25 -11.41 -5.99
CA SER A 149 -21.80 -10.15 -6.62
C SER A 149 -21.60 -9.06 -5.57
N LEU A 150 -20.76 -8.04 -5.86
CA LEU A 150 -20.53 -6.91 -4.96
C LEU A 150 -21.83 -6.20 -4.57
N GLN A 151 -22.77 -6.08 -5.52
CA GLN A 151 -24.05 -5.43 -5.27
C GLN A 151 -24.95 -6.25 -4.34
N GLU A 152 -24.93 -7.60 -4.45
CA GLU A 152 -25.67 -8.49 -3.55
C GLU A 152 -25.10 -8.43 -2.13
N ILE A 153 -23.76 -8.42 -1.97
CA ILE A 153 -23.13 -8.26 -0.64
C ILE A 153 -23.60 -6.94 0.01
N ILE A 154 -23.55 -5.83 -0.75
CA ILE A 154 -23.96 -4.51 -0.22
C ILE A 154 -25.45 -4.49 0.14
N ASN A 155 -26.31 -5.08 -0.68
CA ASN A 155 -27.75 -5.05 -0.50
C ASN A 155 -28.25 -6.00 0.60
N GLU A 156 -27.68 -7.18 0.69
CA GLU A 156 -28.14 -8.26 1.59
C GLU A 156 -27.38 -8.27 2.91
N ASP A 157 -26.04 -8.13 2.86
CA ASP A 157 -25.17 -8.25 4.03
C ASP A 157 -24.81 -6.88 4.61
N GLY A 158 -24.95 -5.82 3.82
CA GLY A 158 -24.69 -4.43 4.22
C GLY A 158 -23.30 -3.91 3.92
N MET A 159 -23.18 -2.58 3.96
CA MET A 159 -21.94 -1.87 3.61
C MET A 159 -20.77 -2.21 4.55
N GLU A 160 -21.02 -2.42 5.83
CA GLU A 160 -19.96 -2.71 6.80
C GLU A 160 -19.36 -4.12 6.59
N VAL A 161 -20.19 -5.11 6.22
CA VAL A 161 -19.73 -6.44 5.85
C VAL A 161 -18.90 -6.38 4.58
N PHE A 162 -19.36 -5.63 3.57
CA PHE A 162 -18.62 -5.41 2.34
C PHE A 162 -17.23 -4.80 2.61
N LYS A 163 -17.16 -3.74 3.41
CA LYS A 163 -15.89 -3.08 3.76
C LYS A 163 -14.92 -4.03 4.48
N ALA A 164 -15.42 -4.78 5.46
CA ALA A 164 -14.59 -5.73 6.20
C ALA A 164 -14.03 -6.83 5.28
N LEU A 165 -14.86 -7.35 4.38
CA LEU A 165 -14.45 -8.36 3.40
C LEU A 165 -13.46 -7.79 2.39
N GLU A 166 -13.68 -6.57 1.87
CA GLU A 166 -12.76 -5.89 0.96
C GLU A 166 -11.40 -5.69 1.62
N GLU A 167 -11.34 -5.17 2.86
CA GLU A 167 -10.07 -5.02 3.59
C GLU A 167 -9.38 -6.36 3.81
N GLN A 168 -10.11 -7.40 4.21
CA GLN A 168 -9.56 -8.73 4.41
C GLN A 168 -8.96 -9.31 3.13
N VAL A 169 -9.68 -9.23 2.01
CA VAL A 169 -9.23 -9.70 0.70
C VAL A 169 -7.98 -8.94 0.27
N LEU A 170 -7.98 -7.61 0.36
CA LEU A 170 -6.83 -6.78 -0.02
C LEU A 170 -5.59 -7.09 0.83
N CYS A 171 -5.74 -7.29 2.13
CA CYS A 171 -4.63 -7.68 3.02
C CYS A 171 -4.12 -9.10 2.75
N GLY A 172 -4.95 -9.96 2.15
CA GLY A 172 -4.60 -11.35 1.80
C GLY A 172 -4.04 -11.51 0.38
N VAL A 173 -4.00 -10.47 -0.43
CA VAL A 173 -3.45 -10.56 -1.79
C VAL A 173 -1.99 -11.02 -1.76
N SER A 174 -1.72 -12.11 -2.49
CA SER A 174 -0.37 -12.61 -2.73
C SER A 174 -0.19 -12.81 -4.23
N ALA A 175 0.67 -12.02 -4.84
CA ALA A 175 0.89 -12.04 -6.28
C ALA A 175 2.33 -11.62 -6.61
N SER A 176 2.83 -12.13 -7.73
CA SER A 176 4.15 -11.81 -8.28
C SER A 176 4.02 -11.57 -9.77
N HIS A 177 4.72 -10.57 -10.28
CA HIS A 177 4.72 -10.23 -11.69
C HIS A 177 3.29 -10.06 -12.26
N THR A 178 2.46 -9.31 -11.54
CA THR A 178 1.03 -9.19 -11.77
C THR A 178 0.60 -7.72 -11.81
N VAL A 179 -0.28 -7.37 -12.73
CA VAL A 179 -1.03 -6.12 -12.70
C VAL A 179 -2.28 -6.35 -11.85
N ILE A 180 -2.43 -5.62 -10.77
CA ILE A 180 -3.53 -5.74 -9.80
C ILE A 180 -4.44 -4.53 -9.94
N ALA A 181 -5.68 -4.73 -10.36
CA ALA A 181 -6.72 -3.70 -10.35
C ALA A 181 -7.48 -3.75 -9.02
N THR A 182 -7.52 -2.65 -8.28
CA THR A 182 -8.22 -2.58 -7.00
C THR A 182 -9.64 -2.03 -7.14
N GLY A 183 -10.51 -2.30 -6.17
CA GLY A 183 -11.74 -1.55 -5.97
C GLY A 183 -11.46 -0.06 -5.74
N GLY A 184 -12.47 0.80 -6.01
CA GLY A 184 -12.32 2.25 -5.80
C GLY A 184 -12.24 2.65 -4.32
N SER A 185 -12.65 1.78 -3.40
CA SER A 185 -12.65 1.98 -1.94
C SER A 185 -11.37 1.51 -1.25
N ALA A 186 -10.48 0.82 -1.95
CA ALA A 186 -9.24 0.28 -1.38
C ALA A 186 -8.44 1.31 -0.58
N VAL A 187 -8.44 2.57 -1.00
CA VAL A 187 -7.69 3.67 -0.34
C VAL A 187 -8.21 4.06 1.04
N TYR A 188 -9.36 3.54 1.46
CA TYR A 188 -9.88 3.74 2.82
C TYR A 188 -9.25 2.80 3.86
N TYR A 189 -8.49 1.78 3.42
CA TYR A 189 -7.92 0.77 4.30
C TYR A 189 -6.40 0.93 4.40
N PRO A 190 -5.87 1.67 5.40
CA PRO A 190 -4.44 1.92 5.52
C PRO A 190 -3.60 0.64 5.57
N LYS A 191 -4.07 -0.39 6.29
CA LYS A 191 -3.36 -1.69 6.38
C LYS A 191 -3.25 -2.37 5.02
N ALA A 192 -4.35 -2.38 4.25
CA ALA A 192 -4.37 -2.95 2.92
C ALA A 192 -3.47 -2.18 1.95
N MET A 193 -3.50 -0.84 1.99
CA MET A 193 -2.64 -0.01 1.16
C MET A 193 -1.15 -0.17 1.48
N GLU A 194 -0.79 -0.30 2.75
CA GLU A 194 0.59 -0.62 3.17
C GLU A 194 1.02 -2.00 2.67
N HIS A 195 0.12 -3.00 2.74
CA HIS A 195 0.39 -4.32 2.19
C HIS A 195 0.61 -4.25 0.66
N LEU A 196 -0.30 -3.62 -0.08
CA LEU A 196 -0.19 -3.47 -1.53
C LEU A 196 1.08 -2.70 -1.93
N LYS A 197 1.47 -1.67 -1.18
CA LYS A 197 2.70 -0.90 -1.41
C LYS A 197 3.96 -1.78 -1.27
N LYS A 198 3.94 -2.78 -0.40
CA LYS A 198 5.03 -3.76 -0.31
C LYS A 198 5.08 -4.69 -1.51
N LEU A 199 3.91 -5.10 -2.03
CA LEU A 199 3.82 -6.01 -3.17
C LEU A 199 4.29 -5.38 -4.49
N GLY A 200 4.16 -4.05 -4.67
CA GLY A 200 4.52 -3.42 -5.93
C GLY A 200 4.28 -1.92 -5.99
N ARG A 201 4.28 -1.35 -7.21
CA ARG A 201 4.12 0.08 -7.50
C ARG A 201 2.66 0.48 -7.56
N ILE A 202 2.27 1.47 -6.76
CA ILE A 202 0.92 2.02 -6.78
C ILE A 202 0.82 3.08 -7.86
N VAL A 203 -0.04 2.84 -8.84
CA VAL A 203 -0.35 3.73 -9.97
C VAL A 203 -1.76 4.27 -9.82
N TYR A 204 -1.91 5.57 -9.68
CA TYR A 204 -3.20 6.24 -9.69
C TYR A 204 -3.62 6.61 -11.11
N ILE A 205 -4.73 6.05 -11.58
CA ILE A 205 -5.38 6.45 -12.83
C ILE A 205 -6.34 7.60 -12.54
N GLN A 206 -5.88 8.81 -12.78
CA GLN A 206 -6.64 10.04 -12.58
C GLN A 206 -7.51 10.34 -13.80
N VAL A 207 -8.82 10.45 -13.59
CA VAL A 207 -9.81 10.79 -14.60
C VAL A 207 -10.66 11.94 -14.06
N SER A 208 -11.05 12.90 -14.90
CA SER A 208 -11.90 14.00 -14.46
C SER A 208 -13.27 13.52 -13.99
N VAL A 209 -13.86 14.22 -13.03
CA VAL A 209 -15.18 13.87 -12.49
C VAL A 209 -16.26 13.88 -13.57
N GLU A 210 -16.15 14.76 -14.56
CA GLU A 210 -17.05 14.84 -15.71
C GLU A 210 -17.01 13.56 -16.54
N THR A 211 -15.82 13.05 -16.82
CA THR A 211 -15.64 11.78 -17.55
C THR A 211 -16.18 10.59 -16.74
N ILE A 212 -15.99 10.59 -15.42
CA ILE A 212 -16.53 9.53 -14.53
C ILE A 212 -18.06 9.57 -14.57
N LEU A 213 -18.68 10.73 -14.43
CA LEU A 213 -20.13 10.90 -14.51
C LEU A 213 -20.70 10.41 -15.86
N GLN A 214 -20.06 10.76 -16.98
CA GLN A 214 -20.47 10.26 -18.29
C GLN A 214 -20.40 8.74 -18.40
N ARG A 215 -19.33 8.14 -17.87
CA ARG A 215 -19.14 6.67 -17.90
C ARG A 215 -20.12 5.95 -16.98
N LEU A 216 -20.42 6.49 -15.80
CA LEU A 216 -21.36 5.88 -14.85
C LEU A 216 -22.82 5.97 -15.35
N ASN A 217 -23.21 7.04 -16.02
CA ASN A 217 -24.56 7.14 -16.61
C ASN A 217 -24.82 6.05 -17.67
N ASN A 218 -23.77 5.46 -18.23
CA ASN A 218 -23.86 4.38 -19.21
C ASN A 218 -23.74 2.97 -18.58
N ILE A 219 -23.54 2.87 -17.26
CA ILE A 219 -23.26 1.59 -16.56
C ILE A 219 -24.19 1.45 -15.35
N THR A 220 -25.31 0.77 -15.53
CA THR A 220 -26.33 0.54 -14.50
C THR A 220 -26.02 -0.60 -13.50
N THR A 221 -24.86 -1.30 -13.61
CA THR A 221 -24.67 -2.61 -12.95
C THR A 221 -23.44 -2.74 -12.05
N ARG A 222 -22.66 -1.68 -11.80
CA ARG A 222 -21.50 -1.78 -10.91
C ARG A 222 -21.85 -1.31 -9.50
N GLY A 223 -21.71 -2.21 -8.51
CA GLY A 223 -21.72 -1.86 -7.11
C GLY A 223 -20.62 -0.81 -6.81
N VAL A 224 -21.03 0.44 -6.59
CA VAL A 224 -20.13 1.49 -6.13
C VAL A 224 -20.31 1.59 -4.63
N ALA A 225 -19.23 1.37 -3.87
CA ALA A 225 -19.23 1.56 -2.43
C ALA A 225 -19.36 3.06 -2.11
N MET A 226 -20.58 3.52 -1.97
CA MET A 226 -20.93 4.88 -1.59
C MET A 226 -22.19 4.86 -0.70
N SER A 227 -22.34 5.85 0.17
CA SER A 227 -23.57 6.03 0.93
C SER A 227 -24.74 6.42 0.00
N LYS A 228 -25.97 6.07 0.42
CA LYS A 228 -27.17 6.31 -0.41
C LYS A 228 -27.39 7.78 -0.78
N ASP A 229 -26.87 8.70 0.03
CA ASP A 229 -27.07 10.15 -0.10
C ASP A 229 -25.85 10.88 -0.67
N GLN A 230 -24.75 10.17 -0.96
CA GLN A 230 -23.49 10.76 -1.42
C GLN A 230 -23.45 10.86 -2.96
N GLY A 231 -23.17 12.06 -3.47
CA GLY A 231 -22.99 12.29 -4.89
C GLY A 231 -21.60 11.86 -5.38
N ILE A 232 -21.48 11.48 -6.67
CA ILE A 232 -20.18 11.09 -7.28
C ILE A 232 -19.14 12.20 -7.19
N ARG A 233 -19.53 13.48 -7.27
CA ARG A 233 -18.61 14.60 -7.11
C ARG A 233 -18.04 14.68 -5.69
N GLU A 234 -18.88 14.50 -4.69
CA GLU A 234 -18.47 14.48 -3.31
C GLU A 234 -17.55 13.31 -3.01
N LEU A 235 -17.88 12.11 -3.50
CA LEU A 235 -17.03 10.94 -3.41
C LEU A 235 -15.67 11.13 -4.11
N TYR A 236 -15.66 11.84 -5.24
CA TYR A 236 -14.44 12.16 -5.96
C TYR A 236 -13.52 13.07 -5.14
N GLU A 237 -14.05 14.17 -4.57
CA GLU A 237 -13.27 15.10 -3.77
C GLU A 237 -12.75 14.48 -2.46
N GLU A 238 -13.52 13.55 -1.87
CA GLU A 238 -13.12 12.78 -0.70
C GLU A 238 -11.96 11.81 -1.01
N ARG A 239 -12.06 11.03 -2.12
CA ARG A 239 -11.11 9.97 -2.43
C ARG A 239 -9.86 10.47 -3.15
N ARG A 240 -9.93 11.55 -3.91
CA ARG A 240 -8.80 12.06 -4.68
C ARG A 240 -7.54 12.27 -3.83
N PRO A 241 -7.58 12.97 -2.68
CA PRO A 241 -6.38 13.13 -1.85
C PRO A 241 -5.83 11.82 -1.31
N LEU A 242 -6.68 10.81 -1.07
CA LEU A 242 -6.25 9.48 -0.64
C LEU A 242 -5.50 8.76 -1.76
N TYR A 243 -6.00 8.79 -3.00
CA TYR A 243 -5.26 8.22 -4.13
C TYR A 243 -3.91 8.90 -4.32
N GLU A 244 -3.86 10.24 -4.24
CA GLU A 244 -2.63 11.03 -4.37
C GLU A 244 -1.61 10.71 -3.27
N THR A 245 -2.07 10.42 -2.04
CA THR A 245 -1.22 10.06 -0.91
C THR A 245 -0.51 8.72 -1.10
N TYR A 246 -1.21 7.72 -1.65
CA TYR A 246 -0.62 6.38 -1.82
C TYR A 246 0.11 6.20 -3.15
N ALA A 247 -0.17 7.02 -4.15
CA ALA A 247 0.37 6.87 -5.49
C ALA A 247 1.86 7.17 -5.57
N GLU A 248 2.63 6.25 -6.16
CA GLU A 248 4.01 6.50 -6.59
C GLU A 248 4.06 7.04 -8.03
N VAL A 249 3.04 6.71 -8.81
CA VAL A 249 2.85 7.17 -10.18
C VAL A 249 1.42 7.66 -10.34
N THR A 250 1.25 8.86 -10.92
CA THR A 250 -0.07 9.35 -11.35
C THR A 250 -0.09 9.47 -12.87
N VAL A 251 -1.12 8.85 -13.49
CA VAL A 251 -1.36 8.88 -14.92
C VAL A 251 -2.73 9.51 -15.17
N ARG A 252 -2.77 10.53 -16.03
CA ARG A 252 -4.03 11.16 -16.45
C ARG A 252 -4.63 10.39 -17.62
N SER A 253 -5.88 9.98 -17.48
CA SER A 253 -6.64 9.26 -18.49
C SER A 253 -7.95 9.98 -18.78
N GLY A 254 -8.45 9.86 -20.02
CA GLY A 254 -9.75 10.41 -20.40
C GLY A 254 -9.73 11.35 -21.60
N SER A 255 -8.59 11.93 -21.98
CA SER A 255 -8.43 12.78 -23.17
C SER A 255 -7.79 12.08 -24.37
N GLY A 256 -7.26 10.87 -24.17
CA GLY A 256 -6.59 10.05 -25.19
C GLY A 256 -7.18 8.65 -25.27
N SER A 257 -6.54 7.78 -26.02
CA SER A 257 -6.88 6.37 -26.12
C SER A 257 -6.47 5.60 -24.85
N MET A 258 -6.94 4.37 -24.74
CA MET A 258 -6.51 3.47 -23.67
C MET A 258 -5.02 3.10 -23.83
N GLU A 259 -4.59 2.95 -25.06
CA GLU A 259 -3.20 2.67 -25.43
C GLU A 259 -2.27 3.78 -24.97
N ASP A 260 -2.68 5.05 -25.08
CA ASP A 260 -1.92 6.20 -24.57
C ASP A 260 -1.77 6.13 -23.03
N THR A 261 -2.84 5.75 -22.34
CA THR A 261 -2.81 5.57 -20.89
C THR A 261 -1.86 4.43 -20.49
N VAL A 262 -1.89 3.30 -21.20
CA VAL A 262 -0.99 2.17 -20.97
C VAL A 262 0.46 2.57 -21.24
N ALA A 263 0.73 3.26 -22.33
CA ALA A 263 2.07 3.74 -22.68
C ALA A 263 2.63 4.70 -21.62
N ASP A 264 1.80 5.64 -21.10
CA ASP A 264 2.20 6.55 -20.02
C ASP A 264 2.51 5.81 -18.71
N ILE A 265 1.74 4.77 -18.36
CA ILE A 265 2.04 3.92 -17.21
C ILE A 265 3.39 3.23 -17.39
N ILE A 266 3.62 2.59 -18.53
CA ILE A 266 4.87 1.86 -18.82
C ILE A 266 6.07 2.80 -18.74
N ASP A 267 6.00 3.96 -19.37
CA ASP A 267 7.07 4.96 -19.37
C ASP A 267 7.40 5.42 -17.95
N LYS A 268 6.38 5.84 -17.16
CA LYS A 268 6.58 6.35 -15.80
C LYS A 268 7.11 5.29 -14.84
N VAL A 269 6.56 4.07 -14.88
CA VAL A 269 7.03 2.96 -14.05
C VAL A 269 8.47 2.58 -14.41
N SER A 270 8.81 2.59 -15.71
CA SER A 270 10.17 2.29 -16.18
C SER A 270 11.18 3.36 -15.74
N ARG A 271 10.82 4.63 -15.77
CA ARG A 271 11.68 5.73 -15.29
C ARG A 271 11.96 5.62 -13.81
N LEU A 272 10.96 5.30 -12.98
CA LEU A 272 11.17 5.04 -11.56
C LEU A 272 12.17 3.90 -11.31
N ARG A 273 12.16 2.86 -12.15
CA ARG A 273 13.13 1.76 -12.06
C ARG A 273 14.54 2.18 -12.45
N GLN A 274 14.68 3.12 -13.38
CA GLN A 274 15.98 3.60 -13.87
C GLN A 274 16.63 4.62 -12.93
N SER A 275 15.85 5.44 -12.24
CA SER A 275 16.38 6.42 -11.27
C SER A 275 17.11 5.75 -10.09
N PHE A 276 17.02 4.43 -9.95
CA PHE A 276 17.62 3.64 -8.90
C PHE A 276 18.76 2.71 -9.41
N ARG A 277 19.22 2.89 -10.64
CA ARG A 277 20.40 2.23 -11.20
C ARG A 277 21.57 3.20 -11.31
#